data_28971aae941189b7a6f7576a6e58addf
#
_entry.id   28971aae941189b7a6f7576a6e58addf
#
_cell.length_a   1.000
_cell.length_b   1.000
_cell.length_c   1.000
_cell.angle_alpha   90.00
_cell.angle_beta   90.00
_cell.angle_gamma   90.00
#
_symmetry.space_group_name_H-M   'P 1'
#
loop_
_entity.id
_entity.type
_entity.pdbx_description
1 polymer ?
#
loop_
_entity_poly.entity_id
_entity_poly.type
_entity_poly.pdbx_seq_one_letter_code
_entity_poly.pdbx_strand_id
1 'polypeptide(L)'
;MKRYLSNENGEIIIENEVIAQYAGHAALECFGIVGMATISMKDGIAKLLKGDSISKGVNVVIGENNELSIDFHIIVAYGVSISTVCDNLISTVQYSIEEMTGMKVKAINIFVEGVRVID
;
A
#
# COMPACT_ATOMS: atom_id res chain seq x y z
N MET A 1 4.80 14.99 -0.56
CA MET A 1 5.30 15.21 0.80
C MET A 1 6.47 14.28 1.08
N LYS A 2 7.36 14.66 1.98
CA LYS A 2 8.58 13.91 2.26
C LYS A 2 8.70 13.62 3.74
N ARG A 3 9.38 12.55 4.06
CA ARG A 3 9.67 12.23 5.45
C ARG A 3 11.16 12.44 5.72
N TYR A 4 11.44 13.12 6.82
CA TYR A 4 12.81 13.41 7.26
C TYR A 4 13.13 12.56 8.48
N LEU A 5 14.24 11.82 8.39
CA LEU A 5 14.83 11.13 9.52
C LEU A 5 16.20 11.77 9.74
N SER A 6 16.44 12.25 10.95
CA SER A 6 17.67 12.97 11.27
C SER A 6 18.51 12.20 12.27
N ASN A 7 19.82 12.29 12.11
CA ASN A 7 20.77 11.86 13.13
C ASN A 7 21.91 12.89 13.17
N GLU A 8 22.90 12.66 14.02
CA GLU A 8 24.00 13.62 14.18
C GLU A 8 24.87 13.79 12.93
N ASN A 9 24.78 12.87 11.99
CA ASN A 9 25.59 12.89 10.76
C ASN A 9 24.86 13.42 9.55
N GLY A 10 23.55 13.73 9.67
CA GLY A 10 22.79 14.25 8.55
C GLY A 10 21.33 13.87 8.60
N GLU A 11 20.68 13.96 7.45
CA GLU A 11 19.25 13.69 7.32
C GLU A 11 18.99 12.65 6.25
N ILE A 12 17.96 11.83 6.49
CA ILE A 12 17.44 10.89 5.50
C ILE A 12 16.07 11.39 5.09
N ILE A 13 15.88 11.60 3.80
CA ILE A 13 14.62 12.12 3.26
C ILE A 13 13.98 11.01 2.44
N ILE A 14 12.77 10.59 2.82
CA ILE A 14 12.05 9.52 2.13
C ILE A 14 10.82 10.14 1.47
N GLU A 15 10.74 10.00 0.14
CA GLU A 15 9.59 10.47 -0.62
C GLU A 15 8.40 9.54 -0.41
N ASN A 16 7.18 10.09 -0.41
CA ASN A 16 5.97 9.29 -0.31
C ASN A 16 5.88 8.22 -1.40
N GLU A 17 6.35 8.56 -2.60
CA GLU A 17 6.37 7.64 -3.74
C GLU A 17 7.18 6.38 -3.44
N VAL A 18 8.30 6.52 -2.74
CA VAL A 18 9.15 5.38 -2.38
C VAL A 18 8.41 4.46 -1.43
N ILE A 19 7.74 5.04 -0.44
CA ILE A 19 6.95 4.26 0.53
C ILE A 19 5.79 3.57 -0.19
N ALA A 20 5.12 4.29 -1.09
CA ALA A 20 4.00 3.73 -1.84
C ALA A 20 4.42 2.56 -2.72
N GLN A 21 5.56 2.67 -3.40
CA GLN A 21 6.08 1.56 -4.21
C GLN A 21 6.41 0.35 -3.35
N TYR A 22 7.10 0.57 -2.24
CA TYR A 22 7.48 -0.52 -1.37
C TYR A 22 6.24 -1.21 -0.78
N ALA A 23 5.28 -0.41 -0.32
CA ALA A 23 4.04 -0.94 0.24
C ALA A 23 3.24 -1.73 -0.79
N GLY A 24 3.17 -1.21 -2.03
CA GLY A 24 2.48 -1.90 -3.11
C GLY A 24 3.10 -3.24 -3.45
N HIS A 25 4.42 -3.30 -3.51
CA HIS A 25 5.11 -4.56 -3.77
C HIS A 25 4.94 -5.55 -2.63
N ALA A 26 4.98 -5.08 -1.38
CA ALA A 26 4.74 -5.95 -0.24
C ALA A 26 3.33 -6.52 -0.27
N ALA A 27 2.35 -5.71 -0.68
CA ALA A 27 0.96 -6.16 -0.80
C ALA A 27 0.82 -7.26 -1.83
N LEU A 28 1.52 -7.15 -2.95
CA LEU A 28 1.43 -8.15 -4.03
C LEU A 28 1.95 -9.53 -3.62
N GLU A 29 2.75 -9.61 -2.58
CA GLU A 29 3.24 -10.88 -2.08
C GLU A 29 2.23 -11.58 -1.19
N CYS A 30 1.15 -10.90 -0.80
CA CYS A 30 0.14 -11.47 0.08
C CYS A 30 -0.81 -12.38 -0.67
N PHE A 31 -1.16 -13.51 -0.06
CA PHE A 31 -2.10 -14.45 -0.64
C PHE A 31 -3.45 -13.76 -0.87
N GLY A 32 -4.04 -14.08 -2.01
CA GLY A 32 -5.39 -13.59 -2.34
C GLY A 32 -5.43 -12.23 -3.00
N ILE A 33 -4.30 -11.54 -3.08
CA ILE A 33 -4.23 -10.24 -3.75
C ILE A 33 -3.78 -10.45 -5.19
N VAL A 34 -4.65 -10.10 -6.13
CA VAL A 34 -4.35 -10.20 -7.57
C VAL A 34 -3.47 -9.04 -7.99
N GLY A 35 -3.74 -7.86 -7.45
CA GLY A 35 -2.94 -6.69 -7.79
C GLY A 35 -3.48 -5.42 -7.18
N MET A 36 -2.79 -4.34 -7.48
CA MET A 36 -3.20 -3.00 -7.10
C MET A 36 -4.10 -2.43 -8.18
N ALA A 37 -4.97 -1.50 -7.80
CA ALA A 37 -5.95 -0.94 -8.71
C ALA A 37 -6.04 0.56 -8.56
N THR A 38 -6.52 1.21 -9.61
CA THR A 38 -6.97 2.59 -9.55
C THR A 38 -8.33 2.66 -10.21
N ILE A 39 -9.14 3.62 -9.80
CA ILE A 39 -10.45 3.83 -10.41
C ILE A 39 -10.30 4.89 -11.48
N SER A 40 -10.83 4.59 -12.69
CA SER A 40 -10.88 5.58 -13.74
C SER A 40 -11.92 6.64 -13.37
N MET A 41 -11.48 7.88 -13.26
CA MET A 41 -12.37 8.98 -12.93
C MET A 41 -13.45 9.19 -13.98
N LYS A 42 -13.19 8.77 -15.20
CA LYS A 42 -14.07 9.00 -16.33
C LYS A 42 -15.23 8.02 -16.39
N ASP A 43 -14.98 6.76 -16.09
CA ASP A 43 -16.00 5.72 -16.22
C ASP A 43 -16.22 4.88 -14.96
N GLY A 44 -15.48 5.17 -13.89
CA GLY A 44 -15.67 4.50 -12.61
C GLY A 44 -15.25 3.04 -12.59
N ILE A 45 -14.47 2.62 -13.56
CA ILE A 45 -14.03 1.23 -13.68
C ILE A 45 -12.65 1.08 -13.02
N ALA A 46 -12.53 0.11 -12.12
CA ALA A 46 -11.25 -0.21 -11.50
C ALA A 46 -10.33 -0.86 -12.52
N LYS A 47 -9.11 -0.35 -12.60
CA LYS A 47 -8.09 -0.86 -13.51
C LYS A 47 -6.96 -1.51 -12.73
N LEU A 48 -6.50 -2.66 -13.21
CA LEU A 48 -5.34 -3.34 -12.64
C LEU A 48 -4.07 -2.58 -13.04
N LEU A 49 -3.28 -2.21 -12.04
CA LEU A 49 -2.02 -1.50 -12.23
C LEU A 49 -0.88 -2.49 -12.40
N LYS A 50 0.08 -2.14 -13.24
CA LYS A 50 1.23 -2.99 -13.55
C LYS A 50 2.53 -2.18 -13.47
N GLY A 51 3.61 -2.87 -13.10
CA GLY A 51 4.95 -2.30 -13.12
C GLY A 51 5.07 -1.02 -12.30
N ASP A 52 5.57 0.02 -12.92
CA ASP A 52 5.82 1.30 -12.25
C ASP A 52 4.55 2.00 -11.79
N SER A 53 3.39 1.56 -12.28
CA SER A 53 2.10 2.16 -11.92
C SER A 53 1.53 1.64 -10.61
N ILE A 54 2.13 0.61 -10.02
CA ILE A 54 1.62 -0.01 -8.80
C ILE A 54 1.43 0.99 -7.68
N SER A 55 2.34 1.95 -7.54
CA SER A 55 2.26 2.97 -6.51
C SER A 55 1.02 3.86 -6.62
N LYS A 56 0.40 3.93 -7.79
CA LYS A 56 -0.81 4.72 -7.97
C LYS A 56 -2.03 4.13 -7.28
N GLY A 57 -1.94 2.87 -6.87
CA GLY A 57 -2.97 2.22 -6.06
C GLY A 57 -2.74 2.35 -4.55
N VAL A 58 -1.68 3.07 -4.17
CA VAL A 58 -1.32 3.23 -2.77
C VAL A 58 -1.22 4.72 -2.46
N ASN A 59 -1.98 5.18 -1.48
CA ASN A 59 -1.93 6.56 -1.05
C ASN A 59 -1.27 6.62 0.32
N VAL A 60 -0.19 7.39 0.44
CA VAL A 60 0.58 7.51 1.68
C VAL A 60 0.44 8.92 2.21
N VAL A 61 0.02 9.04 3.45
CA VAL A 61 -0.08 10.34 4.14
C VAL A 61 0.80 10.29 5.37
N ILE A 62 1.67 11.29 5.51
CA ILE A 62 2.52 11.43 6.68
C ILE A 62 1.87 12.45 7.61
N GLY A 63 1.45 12.00 8.77
CA GLY A 63 0.81 12.84 9.75
C GLY A 63 1.78 13.40 10.78
N GLU A 64 1.23 14.01 11.81
CA GLU A 64 2.01 14.53 12.92
C GLU A 64 2.75 13.39 13.62
N ASN A 65 3.87 13.72 14.26
CA ASN A 65 4.71 12.74 14.96
C ASN A 65 5.28 11.67 14.05
N ASN A 66 5.31 11.95 12.73
CA ASN A 66 5.93 11.05 11.75
C ASN A 66 5.23 9.69 11.65
N GLU A 67 3.92 9.69 11.84
CA GLU A 67 3.12 8.49 11.70
C GLU A 67 2.56 8.41 10.29
N LEU A 68 2.53 7.20 9.74
CA LEU A 68 2.06 6.94 8.38
C LEU A 68 0.63 6.45 8.40
N SER A 69 -0.16 6.94 7.45
CA SER A 69 -1.46 6.36 7.11
C SER A 69 -1.40 5.95 5.66
N ILE A 70 -1.77 4.71 5.37
CA ILE A 70 -1.64 4.15 4.03
C ILE A 70 -2.98 3.61 3.58
N ASP A 71 -3.40 4.00 2.38
CA ASP A 71 -4.61 3.49 1.75
C ASP A 71 -4.22 2.62 0.57
N PHE A 72 -4.79 1.41 0.52
CA PHE A 72 -4.58 0.49 -0.58
C PHE A 72 -5.85 0.32 -1.38
N HIS A 73 -5.71 0.34 -2.69
CA HIS A 73 -6.79 -0.03 -3.61
C HIS A 73 -6.36 -1.33 -4.27
N ILE A 74 -7.11 -2.40 -4.02
CA ILE A 74 -6.69 -3.74 -4.41
C ILE A 74 -7.75 -4.47 -5.20
N ILE A 75 -7.30 -5.48 -5.94
CA ILE A 75 -8.16 -6.47 -6.59
C ILE A 75 -7.82 -7.81 -5.95
N VAL A 76 -8.86 -8.52 -5.48
CA VAL A 76 -8.68 -9.82 -4.82
C VAL A 76 -9.15 -10.95 -5.72
N ALA A 77 -8.67 -12.16 -5.43
CA ALA A 77 -9.08 -13.36 -6.14
C ALA A 77 -10.49 -13.77 -5.72
N TYR A 78 -11.28 -14.23 -6.67
CA TYR A 78 -12.61 -14.77 -6.36
C TYR A 78 -12.47 -16.01 -5.47
N GLY A 79 -13.33 -16.11 -4.48
CA GLY A 79 -13.37 -17.28 -3.60
C GLY A 79 -12.55 -17.17 -2.33
N VAL A 80 -11.71 -16.13 -2.21
CA VAL A 80 -10.93 -15.96 -0.98
C VAL A 80 -11.77 -15.23 0.07
N SER A 81 -11.38 -15.42 1.34
CA SER A 81 -11.97 -14.65 2.43
C SER A 81 -11.34 -13.26 2.44
N ILE A 82 -12.12 -12.26 2.09
CA ILE A 82 -11.64 -10.87 2.03
C ILE A 82 -11.10 -10.44 3.40
N SER A 83 -11.80 -10.79 4.47
CA SER A 83 -11.38 -10.45 5.83
C SER A 83 -10.00 -11.02 6.15
N THR A 84 -9.78 -12.29 5.81
CA THR A 84 -8.48 -12.94 6.06
C THR A 84 -7.37 -12.33 5.23
N VAL A 85 -7.67 -12.07 3.95
CA VAL A 85 -6.69 -11.43 3.05
C VAL A 85 -6.29 -10.07 3.59
N CYS A 86 -7.26 -9.27 3.99
CA CYS A 86 -6.99 -7.92 4.49
C CYS A 86 -6.24 -7.94 5.82
N ASP A 87 -6.57 -8.84 6.73
CA ASP A 87 -5.84 -8.97 7.99
C ASP A 87 -4.37 -9.31 7.74
N ASN A 88 -4.12 -10.22 6.82
CA ASN A 88 -2.76 -10.59 6.46
C ASN A 88 -2.01 -9.44 5.79
N LEU A 89 -2.69 -8.73 4.90
CA LEU A 89 -2.11 -7.56 4.23
C LEU A 89 -1.70 -6.50 5.25
N ILE A 90 -2.59 -6.18 6.17
CA ILE A 90 -2.30 -5.16 7.19
C ILE A 90 -1.08 -5.55 8.01
N SER A 91 -1.03 -6.79 8.51
CA SER A 91 0.10 -7.26 9.32
C SER A 91 1.41 -7.22 8.54
N THR A 92 1.39 -7.71 7.30
CA THR A 92 2.59 -7.80 6.48
C THR A 92 3.12 -6.42 6.13
N VAL A 93 2.23 -5.52 5.71
CA VAL A 93 2.64 -4.17 5.30
C VAL A 93 3.12 -3.37 6.50
N GLN A 94 2.40 -3.45 7.62
CA GLN A 94 2.80 -2.74 8.81
C GLN A 94 4.22 -3.12 9.22
N TYR A 95 4.49 -4.42 9.29
CA TYR A 95 5.82 -4.90 9.66
C TYR A 95 6.87 -4.43 8.66
N SER A 96 6.62 -4.63 7.37
CA SER A 96 7.60 -4.32 6.33
C SER A 96 7.93 -2.84 6.25
N ILE A 97 6.91 -1.99 6.34
CA ILE A 97 7.10 -0.54 6.26
C ILE A 97 7.83 -0.01 7.50
N GLU A 98 7.44 -0.50 8.68
CA GLU A 98 8.10 -0.06 9.91
C GLU A 98 9.57 -0.47 9.94
N GLU A 99 9.87 -1.68 9.43
CA GLU A 99 11.26 -2.14 9.32
C GLU A 99 12.05 -1.30 8.31
N MET A 100 11.46 -1.02 7.16
CA MET A 100 12.17 -0.30 6.11
C MET A 100 12.39 1.17 6.46
N THR A 101 11.39 1.82 7.03
CA THR A 101 11.43 3.28 7.21
C THR A 101 11.81 3.71 8.62
N GLY A 102 11.64 2.85 9.61
CA GLY A 102 11.76 3.25 11.01
C GLY A 102 10.60 4.10 11.51
N MET A 103 9.57 4.27 10.68
CA MET A 103 8.40 5.09 11.02
C MET A 103 7.26 4.19 11.45
N LYS A 104 6.41 4.71 12.33
CA LYS A 104 5.25 3.97 12.80
C LYS A 104 4.10 4.09 11.80
N VAL A 105 3.44 2.97 11.54
CA VAL A 105 2.23 2.97 10.70
C VAL A 105 1.02 3.07 11.62
N LYS A 106 0.31 4.18 11.51
CA LYS A 106 -0.85 4.48 12.36
C LYS A 106 -2.11 3.79 11.87
N ALA A 107 -2.31 3.76 10.56
CA ALA A 107 -3.53 3.21 9.98
C ALA A 107 -3.26 2.66 8.59
N ILE A 108 -3.92 1.56 8.28
CA ILE A 108 -3.92 0.98 6.93
C ILE A 108 -5.38 0.75 6.57
N ASN A 109 -5.83 1.44 5.52
CA ASN A 109 -7.19 1.30 5.02
C ASN A 109 -7.14 0.57 3.69
N ILE A 110 -8.04 -0.37 3.48
CA ILE A 110 -8.04 -1.21 2.30
C ILE A 110 -9.36 -1.03 1.57
N PHE A 111 -9.27 -0.64 0.31
CA PHE A 111 -10.42 -0.50 -0.58
C PHE A 111 -10.35 -1.64 -1.60
N VAL A 112 -11.29 -2.57 -1.50
CA VAL A 112 -11.38 -3.70 -2.43
C VAL A 112 -12.17 -3.21 -3.63
N GLU A 113 -11.47 -2.96 -4.72
CA GLU A 113 -12.08 -2.33 -5.90
C GLU A 113 -12.62 -3.34 -6.90
N GLY A 114 -12.18 -4.59 -6.80
CA GLY A 114 -12.68 -5.61 -7.71
C GLY A 114 -12.28 -7.00 -7.29
N VAL A 115 -12.90 -7.96 -7.94
CA VAL A 115 -12.66 -9.40 -7.71
C VAL A 115 -12.39 -10.02 -9.09
N ARG A 116 -11.40 -10.88 -9.16
CA ARG A 116 -11.08 -11.58 -10.41
C ARG A 116 -11.01 -13.07 -10.19
N VAL A 117 -11.55 -13.79 -11.19
CA VAL A 117 -11.43 -15.25 -11.22
C VAL A 117 -10.04 -15.57 -11.75
N ILE A 118 -9.33 -16.39 -10.99
CA ILE A 118 -7.99 -16.86 -11.37
C ILE A 118 -8.10 -18.31 -11.77
N ASP A 119 -7.67 -18.63 -13.00
CA ASP A 119 -7.67 -20.01 -13.51
C ASP A 119 -6.35 -20.72 -13.24
#